data_ed2ea308837730f72dd1d2159e0b416d
#
_entry.id   ed2ea308837730f72dd1d2159e0b416d
#
_cell.length_a   1.000
_cell.length_b   1.000
_cell.length_c   1.000
_cell.angle_alpha   90.00
_cell.angle_beta   90.00
_cell.angle_gamma   90.00
#
_symmetry.space_group_name_H-M   'P 1'
#
loop_
_entity.id
_entity.type
_entity.pdbx_description
1 polymer ?
#
loop_
_entity_poly.entity_id
_entity_poly.type
_entity_poly.pdbx_seq_one_letter_code
_entity_poly.pdbx_strand_id
1 'polypeptide(L)'
;MTVPVEPPSTVWAFPAVDAADEHGLVGVGGDIEPGTVLAAYRNGLFPMPLGGRRPLAWWSPDPRAVIPLGGLRVSRSLRRSRRRFELRVDTACDRVIDACANPARPHGWITPEVRAAYLRLHELGWVHSVEAWSLDDGTLAGGLYGVAIGGLFAGESMFHDRTDASKVALAGLVDLLSEGPGGGAGRLLDVQWLTPH
;
A
#
# COMPACT_ATOMS: atom_id res chain seq x y z
N MET A 1 -4.23 8.12 -14.87
CA MET A 1 -3.45 6.90 -14.57
C MET A 1 -3.15 6.21 -15.89
N THR A 2 -1.91 5.79 -16.10
CA THR A 2 -1.48 5.00 -17.27
C THR A 2 -2.11 3.60 -17.22
N VAL A 3 -2.36 3.00 -18.40
CA VAL A 3 -2.81 1.60 -18.46
C VAL A 3 -1.67 0.73 -17.95
N PRO A 4 -1.90 -0.16 -16.97
CA PRO A 4 -0.85 -1.00 -16.41
C PRO A 4 -0.25 -1.95 -17.46
N VAL A 5 1.07 -2.10 -17.43
CA VAL A 5 1.81 -3.03 -18.28
C VAL A 5 2.03 -4.32 -17.52
N GLU A 6 1.58 -5.44 -18.08
CA GLU A 6 1.75 -6.76 -17.46
C GLU A 6 3.22 -7.19 -17.55
N PRO A 7 3.88 -7.48 -16.41
CA PRO A 7 5.23 -8.00 -16.42
C PRO A 7 5.27 -9.47 -16.85
N PRO A 8 6.46 -10.02 -17.16
CA PRO A 8 6.63 -11.45 -17.38
C PRO A 8 6.07 -12.27 -16.21
N SER A 9 5.44 -13.41 -16.54
CA SER A 9 4.87 -14.30 -15.53
C SER A 9 5.96 -14.87 -14.61
N THR A 10 5.62 -15.07 -13.33
CA THR A 10 6.50 -15.75 -12.38
C THR A 10 6.62 -17.25 -12.69
N VAL A 11 7.76 -17.83 -12.31
CA VAL A 11 7.97 -19.29 -12.29
C VAL A 11 7.58 -19.92 -10.94
N TRP A 12 7.28 -19.11 -9.94
CA TRP A 12 6.93 -19.56 -8.60
C TRP A 12 5.44 -19.90 -8.51
N ALA A 13 5.15 -21.03 -7.85
CA ALA A 13 3.81 -21.39 -7.44
C ALA A 13 3.64 -21.07 -5.95
N PHE A 14 2.56 -20.37 -5.62
CA PHE A 14 2.24 -20.07 -4.23
C PHE A 14 1.38 -21.17 -3.63
N PRO A 15 1.60 -21.57 -2.36
CA PRO A 15 0.64 -22.38 -1.63
C PRO A 15 -0.72 -21.66 -1.54
N ALA A 16 -1.79 -22.42 -1.33
CA ALA A 16 -3.10 -21.85 -1.11
C ALA A 16 -3.15 -21.06 0.21
N VAL A 17 -4.00 -20.03 0.29
CA VAL A 17 -4.09 -19.14 1.48
C VAL A 17 -4.53 -19.87 2.76
N ASP A 18 -5.25 -20.99 2.62
CA ASP A 18 -5.66 -21.86 3.73
C ASP A 18 -4.49 -22.66 4.34
N ALA A 19 -3.32 -22.66 3.71
CA ALA A 19 -2.09 -23.20 4.29
C ALA A 19 -1.38 -22.23 5.22
N ALA A 20 -1.93 -21.05 5.47
CA ALA A 20 -1.37 -20.07 6.38
C ALA A 20 -1.29 -20.61 7.82
N ASP A 21 -0.21 -20.30 8.52
CA ASP A 21 -0.11 -20.56 9.95
C ASP A 21 -0.95 -19.57 10.79
N GLU A 22 -0.92 -19.71 12.10
CA GLU A 22 -1.66 -18.86 13.06
C GLU A 22 -1.28 -17.37 12.99
N HIS A 23 -0.17 -17.03 12.34
CA HIS A 23 0.30 -15.65 12.11
C HIS A 23 0.01 -15.15 10.70
N GLY A 24 -0.53 -16.00 9.83
CA GLY A 24 -0.81 -15.70 8.43
C GLY A 24 0.39 -15.93 7.50
N LEU A 25 1.45 -16.62 7.93
CA LEU A 25 2.57 -16.98 7.07
C LEU A 25 2.17 -18.16 6.17
N VAL A 26 2.26 -17.96 4.86
CA VAL A 26 1.92 -18.98 3.84
C VAL A 26 3.16 -19.64 3.26
N GLY A 27 4.26 -18.88 3.09
CA GLY A 27 5.46 -19.41 2.49
C GLY A 27 6.68 -18.51 2.66
N VAL A 28 7.86 -19.06 2.40
CA VAL A 28 9.14 -18.35 2.54
C VAL A 28 10.00 -18.61 1.30
N GLY A 29 10.68 -17.59 0.82
CA GLY A 29 11.56 -17.66 -0.36
C GLY A 29 10.91 -17.10 -1.62
N GLY A 30 11.42 -17.50 -2.78
CA GLY A 30 11.06 -16.88 -4.05
C GLY A 30 11.84 -15.60 -4.32
N ASP A 31 11.40 -14.85 -5.31
CA ASP A 31 11.94 -13.53 -5.68
C ASP A 31 10.87 -12.44 -5.49
N ILE A 32 11.27 -11.18 -5.64
CA ILE A 32 10.40 -10.01 -5.55
C ILE A 32 10.23 -9.32 -6.92
N GLU A 33 10.38 -10.09 -8.01
CA GLU A 33 10.13 -9.57 -9.35
C GLU A 33 8.66 -9.16 -9.53
N PRO A 34 8.37 -8.15 -10.37
CA PRO A 34 7.01 -7.63 -10.54
C PRO A 34 5.96 -8.70 -10.83
N GLY A 35 6.27 -9.68 -11.68
CA GLY A 35 5.36 -10.79 -11.98
C GLY A 35 5.07 -11.67 -10.78
N THR A 36 6.07 -11.91 -9.94
CA THR A 36 5.93 -12.69 -8.69
C THR A 36 5.06 -11.94 -7.68
N VAL A 37 5.32 -10.65 -7.49
CA VAL A 37 4.54 -9.81 -6.59
C VAL A 37 3.07 -9.74 -7.03
N LEU A 38 2.79 -9.48 -8.31
CA LEU A 38 1.41 -9.42 -8.81
C LEU A 38 0.70 -10.76 -8.72
N ALA A 39 1.40 -11.87 -8.99
CA ALA A 39 0.84 -13.20 -8.83
C ALA A 39 0.47 -13.48 -7.37
N ALA A 40 1.30 -13.05 -6.41
CA ALA A 40 1.00 -13.16 -4.99
C ALA A 40 -0.26 -12.38 -4.62
N TYR A 41 -0.39 -11.10 -4.99
CA TYR A 41 -1.59 -10.30 -4.69
C TYR A 41 -2.85 -10.89 -5.31
N ARG A 42 -2.78 -11.42 -6.52
CA ARG A 42 -3.89 -12.12 -7.21
C ARG A 42 -4.33 -13.39 -6.48
N ASN A 43 -3.43 -13.99 -5.70
CA ASN A 43 -3.70 -15.15 -4.84
C ASN A 43 -3.96 -14.78 -3.38
N GLY A 44 -4.19 -13.49 -3.06
CA GLY A 44 -4.49 -13.04 -1.70
C GLY A 44 -3.28 -12.90 -0.78
N LEU A 45 -2.06 -12.98 -1.31
CA LEU A 45 -0.81 -12.91 -0.57
C LEU A 45 -0.14 -11.55 -0.75
N PHE A 46 0.70 -11.15 0.22
CA PHE A 46 1.57 -10.00 0.07
C PHE A 46 2.97 -10.31 0.63
N PRO A 47 4.03 -9.68 0.10
CA PRO A 47 5.40 -9.90 0.53
C PRO A 47 5.74 -9.07 1.77
N MET A 48 6.39 -9.68 2.76
CA MET A 48 7.04 -8.97 3.84
C MET A 48 8.17 -9.85 4.41
N PRO A 49 9.40 -9.36 4.54
CA PRO A 49 10.49 -10.12 5.15
C PRO A 49 10.17 -10.57 6.59
N LEU A 50 10.70 -11.72 7.00
CA LEU A 50 10.56 -12.23 8.37
C LEU A 50 11.28 -11.38 9.44
N GLY A 51 11.78 -10.21 9.06
CA GLY A 51 12.51 -9.25 9.88
C GLY A 51 14.00 -9.13 9.51
N GLY A 52 14.51 -7.91 9.44
CA GLY A 52 15.88 -7.60 9.06
C GLY A 52 16.27 -8.11 7.68
N ARG A 53 17.46 -8.76 7.55
CA ARG A 53 17.95 -9.38 6.31
C ARG A 53 17.47 -10.83 6.13
N ARG A 54 16.31 -11.18 6.67
CA ARG A 54 15.76 -12.52 6.57
C ARG A 54 15.10 -12.77 5.23
N PRO A 55 14.86 -14.03 4.84
CA PRO A 55 14.26 -14.33 3.56
C PRO A 55 12.88 -13.66 3.41
N LEU A 56 12.53 -13.38 2.17
CA LEU A 56 11.21 -12.92 1.80
C LEU A 56 10.16 -13.93 2.26
N ALA A 57 9.07 -13.44 2.81
CA ALA A 57 7.95 -14.26 3.22
C ALA A 57 6.65 -13.73 2.60
N TRP A 58 5.69 -14.65 2.41
CA TRP A 58 4.40 -14.40 1.79
C TRP A 58 3.32 -14.61 2.82
N TRP A 59 2.47 -13.61 2.99
CA TRP A 59 1.54 -13.52 4.11
C TRP A 59 0.10 -13.41 3.61
N SER A 60 -0.81 -14.08 4.32
CA SER A 60 -2.26 -13.94 4.18
C SER A 60 -2.92 -14.08 5.56
N PRO A 61 -3.01 -13.00 6.34
CA PRO A 61 -3.64 -13.05 7.68
C PRO A 61 -5.13 -13.35 7.59
N ASP A 62 -5.64 -14.11 8.56
CA ASP A 62 -7.05 -14.33 8.81
C ASP A 62 -7.34 -14.01 10.28
N PRO A 63 -8.17 -13.01 10.60
CA PRO A 63 -8.96 -12.17 9.69
C PRO A 63 -8.13 -11.13 8.92
N ARG A 64 -8.52 -10.86 7.67
CA ARG A 64 -7.96 -9.81 6.83
C ARG A 64 -8.62 -8.47 7.12
N ALA A 65 -7.81 -7.45 7.43
CA ALA A 65 -8.34 -6.12 7.70
C ALA A 65 -8.61 -5.34 6.41
N VAL A 66 -9.82 -4.78 6.30
CA VAL A 66 -10.24 -3.97 5.16
C VAL A 66 -10.93 -2.69 5.63
N ILE A 67 -10.82 -1.63 4.84
CA ILE A 67 -11.59 -0.39 5.05
C ILE A 67 -12.72 -0.37 4.01
N PRO A 68 -13.98 -0.55 4.43
CA PRO A 68 -15.13 -0.32 3.55
C PRO A 68 -15.12 1.14 3.08
N LEU A 69 -15.22 1.41 1.78
CA LEU A 69 -15.10 2.78 1.25
C LEU A 69 -16.13 3.74 1.87
N GLY A 70 -17.37 3.28 2.07
CA GLY A 70 -18.41 4.06 2.77
C GLY A 70 -18.29 4.09 4.29
N GLY A 71 -17.32 3.36 4.89
CA GLY A 71 -17.16 3.19 6.33
C GLY A 71 -16.10 4.08 6.98
N LEU A 72 -15.29 4.79 6.19
CA LEU A 72 -14.24 5.65 6.74
C LEU A 72 -14.82 6.83 7.52
N ARG A 73 -14.56 6.87 8.82
CA ARG A 73 -15.01 7.98 9.68
C ARG A 73 -14.02 9.13 9.63
N VAL A 74 -14.36 10.20 8.93
CA VAL A 74 -13.60 11.45 8.89
C VAL A 74 -14.08 12.39 10.01
N SER A 75 -13.28 12.56 11.06
CA SER A 75 -13.61 13.45 12.20
C SER A 75 -13.66 14.92 11.77
N ARG A 76 -14.29 15.78 12.61
CA ARG A 76 -14.30 17.24 12.35
C ARG A 76 -12.88 17.82 12.33
N SER A 77 -11.98 17.34 13.18
CA SER A 77 -10.58 17.78 13.20
C SER A 77 -9.87 17.39 11.91
N LEU A 78 -10.02 16.16 11.43
CA LEU A 78 -9.41 15.71 10.18
C LEU A 78 -9.95 16.49 8.97
N ARG A 79 -11.25 16.81 8.92
CA ARG A 79 -11.82 17.68 7.87
C ARG A 79 -11.19 19.08 7.87
N ARG A 80 -10.85 19.62 9.07
CA ARG A 80 -10.11 20.89 9.19
C ARG A 80 -8.69 20.75 8.71
N SER A 81 -8.01 19.68 9.12
CA SER A 81 -6.63 19.39 8.71
C SER A 81 -6.48 19.25 7.20
N ARG A 82 -7.47 18.63 6.52
CA ARG A 82 -7.46 18.47 5.04
C ARG A 82 -7.25 19.80 4.31
N ARG A 83 -7.75 20.91 4.83
CA ARG A 83 -7.63 22.26 4.21
C ARG A 83 -6.19 22.80 4.20
N ARG A 84 -5.26 22.14 4.90
CA ARG A 84 -3.85 22.53 4.99
C ARG A 84 -2.98 21.79 3.99
N PHE A 85 -3.56 20.85 3.25
CA PHE A 85 -2.82 19.99 2.34
C PHE A 85 -3.47 19.97 0.96
N GLU A 86 -2.63 19.96 -0.06
CA GLU A 86 -2.98 19.60 -1.43
C GLU A 86 -2.76 18.09 -1.58
N LEU A 87 -3.75 17.38 -2.13
CA LEU A 87 -3.62 15.97 -2.49
C LEU A 87 -3.09 15.84 -3.90
N ARG A 88 -2.07 15.01 -4.08
CA ARG A 88 -1.53 14.62 -5.40
C ARG A 88 -1.46 13.12 -5.49
N VAL A 89 -1.43 12.59 -6.73
CA VAL A 89 -1.32 11.16 -7.02
C VAL A 89 -0.13 10.95 -7.93
N ASP A 90 0.73 10.00 -7.58
CA ASP A 90 1.89 9.58 -8.39
C ASP A 90 2.87 10.71 -8.77
N THR A 91 2.92 11.79 -7.98
CA THR A 91 3.86 12.91 -8.23
C THR A 91 5.19 12.75 -7.53
N ALA A 92 5.27 11.91 -6.51
CA ALA A 92 6.46 11.66 -5.70
C ALA A 92 6.45 10.26 -5.05
N CYS A 93 6.10 9.23 -5.81
CA CYS A 93 5.97 7.86 -5.31
C CYS A 93 7.28 7.35 -4.71
N ASP A 94 8.42 7.63 -5.33
CA ASP A 94 9.76 7.31 -4.83
C ASP A 94 10.00 7.90 -3.44
N ARG A 95 9.65 9.18 -3.24
CA ARG A 95 9.79 9.88 -1.97
C ARG A 95 8.85 9.33 -0.89
N VAL A 96 7.64 8.92 -1.28
CA VAL A 96 6.69 8.28 -0.36
C VAL A 96 7.24 6.95 0.11
N ILE A 97 7.73 6.09 -0.80
CA ILE A 97 8.34 4.79 -0.45
C ILE A 97 9.58 5.01 0.42
N ASP A 98 10.44 5.98 0.10
CA ASP A 98 11.64 6.31 0.88
C ASP A 98 11.29 6.76 2.31
N ALA A 99 10.29 7.61 2.47
CA ALA A 99 9.83 8.03 3.78
C ALA A 99 9.22 6.86 4.59
N CYS A 100 8.53 5.94 3.91
CA CYS A 100 8.04 4.71 4.53
C CYS A 100 9.17 3.75 4.92
N ALA A 101 10.27 3.72 4.16
CA ALA A 101 11.45 2.88 4.38
C ALA A 101 12.43 3.46 5.43
N ASN A 102 12.15 4.64 6.01
CA ASN A 102 13.04 5.29 6.97
C ASN A 102 13.41 4.33 8.12
N PRO A 103 14.71 4.04 8.32
CA PRO A 103 15.16 3.07 9.33
C PRO A 103 14.91 3.52 10.78
N ALA A 104 14.63 4.80 11.01
CA ALA A 104 14.23 5.31 12.33
C ALA A 104 12.79 4.90 12.71
N ARG A 105 12.01 4.37 11.77
CA ARG A 105 10.65 3.89 12.07
C ARG A 105 10.71 2.51 12.75
N PRO A 106 9.92 2.29 13.82
CA PRO A 106 9.82 0.97 14.42
C PRO A 106 9.26 -0.03 13.38
N HIS A 107 9.77 -1.25 13.42
CA HIS A 107 9.32 -2.35 12.54
C HIS A 107 9.49 -2.08 11.03
N GLY A 108 10.56 -1.38 10.64
CA GLY A 108 10.88 -1.15 9.23
C GLY A 108 11.06 -2.48 8.47
N TRP A 109 10.18 -2.76 7.52
CA TRP A 109 10.20 -3.98 6.70
C TRP A 109 10.62 -3.71 5.25
N ILE A 110 10.60 -2.45 4.83
CA ILE A 110 10.94 -2.07 3.46
C ILE A 110 12.47 -2.08 3.30
N THR A 111 12.99 -3.19 2.78
CA THR A 111 14.40 -3.32 2.43
C THR A 111 14.70 -2.61 1.10
N PRO A 112 15.99 -2.39 0.73
CA PRO A 112 16.34 -1.85 -0.58
C PRO A 112 15.76 -2.66 -1.75
N GLU A 113 15.70 -3.99 -1.62
CA GLU A 113 15.14 -4.89 -2.63
C GLU A 113 13.61 -4.69 -2.76
N VAL A 114 12.90 -4.60 -1.63
CA VAL A 114 11.46 -4.30 -1.59
C VAL A 114 11.20 -2.94 -2.24
N ARG A 115 11.96 -1.92 -1.84
CA ARG A 115 11.87 -0.58 -2.45
C ARG A 115 12.00 -0.62 -3.97
N ALA A 116 13.05 -1.27 -4.47
CA ALA A 116 13.31 -1.37 -5.90
C ALA A 116 12.16 -2.08 -6.64
N ALA A 117 11.62 -3.16 -6.08
CA ALA A 117 10.51 -3.90 -6.66
C ALA A 117 9.24 -3.05 -6.77
N TYR A 118 8.89 -2.30 -5.72
CA TYR A 118 7.69 -1.45 -5.74
C TYR A 118 7.84 -0.23 -6.65
N LEU A 119 9.05 0.32 -6.82
CA LEU A 119 9.31 1.36 -7.82
C LEU A 119 9.16 0.81 -9.26
N ARG A 120 9.64 -0.40 -9.52
CA ARG A 120 9.42 -1.06 -10.83
C ARG A 120 7.93 -1.31 -11.09
N LEU A 121 7.17 -1.74 -10.07
CA LEU A 121 5.72 -1.88 -10.18
C LEU A 121 5.02 -0.53 -10.41
N HIS A 122 5.54 0.55 -9.84
CA HIS A 122 5.06 1.91 -10.11
C HIS A 122 5.30 2.32 -11.57
N GLU A 123 6.50 2.09 -12.10
CA GLU A 123 6.82 2.32 -13.51
C GLU A 123 5.90 1.54 -14.46
N LEU A 124 5.50 0.33 -14.06
CA LEU A 124 4.57 -0.52 -14.79
C LEU A 124 3.08 -0.14 -14.57
N GLY A 125 2.77 0.83 -13.69
CA GLY A 125 1.41 1.31 -13.43
C GLY A 125 0.57 0.44 -12.50
N TRP A 126 1.20 -0.41 -11.67
CA TRP A 126 0.52 -1.25 -10.68
C TRP A 126 0.63 -0.72 -9.26
N VAL A 127 1.64 0.09 -8.95
CA VAL A 127 1.80 0.76 -7.66
C VAL A 127 1.49 2.24 -7.81
N HIS A 128 0.71 2.77 -6.88
CA HIS A 128 0.32 4.17 -6.84
C HIS A 128 0.55 4.76 -5.46
N SER A 129 0.86 6.05 -5.45
CA SER A 129 0.95 6.85 -4.23
C SER A 129 -0.14 7.91 -4.16
N VAL A 130 -0.55 8.23 -2.93
CA VAL A 130 -1.38 9.41 -2.64
C VAL A 130 -0.62 10.26 -1.63
N GLU A 131 -0.35 11.50 -2.00
CA GLU A 131 0.52 12.42 -1.29
C GLU A 131 -0.28 13.58 -0.69
N ALA A 132 0.07 13.96 0.53
CA ALA A 132 -0.41 15.17 1.18
C ALA A 132 0.72 16.21 1.19
N TRP A 133 0.60 17.21 0.35
CA TRP A 133 1.56 18.32 0.24
C TRP A 133 1.09 19.49 1.07
N SER A 134 1.97 20.04 1.91
CA SER A 134 1.67 21.18 2.76
C SER A 134 1.45 22.44 1.93
N LEU A 135 0.32 23.12 2.16
CA LEU A 135 0.04 24.42 1.52
C LEU A 135 0.85 25.56 2.14
N ASP A 136 1.44 25.37 3.33
CA ASP A 136 2.22 26.41 4.00
C ASP A 136 3.59 26.65 3.33
N ASP A 137 4.22 25.59 2.83
CA ASP A 137 5.60 25.62 2.29
C ASP A 137 5.82 24.74 1.07
N GLY A 138 4.79 24.09 0.54
CA GLY A 138 4.89 23.23 -0.65
C GLY A 138 5.69 21.94 -0.44
N THR A 139 5.93 21.49 0.80
CA THR A 139 6.68 20.27 1.08
C THR A 139 5.77 19.04 1.12
N LEU A 140 6.31 17.86 0.78
CA LEU A 140 5.64 16.58 0.99
C LEU A 140 5.56 16.31 2.49
N ALA A 141 4.35 16.38 3.06
CA ALA A 141 4.08 16.32 4.48
C ALA A 141 3.65 14.93 4.98
N GLY A 142 3.21 14.08 4.07
CA GLY A 142 2.81 12.71 4.33
C GLY A 142 2.28 12.05 3.07
N GLY A 143 2.04 10.75 3.14
CA GLY A 143 1.54 10.00 2.01
C GLY A 143 1.40 8.53 2.33
N LEU A 144 0.86 7.80 1.39
CA LEU A 144 0.76 6.35 1.37
C LEU A 144 1.07 5.83 -0.02
N TYR A 145 1.40 4.55 -0.12
CA TYR A 145 1.45 3.85 -1.39
C TYR A 145 0.81 2.46 -1.27
N GLY A 146 0.45 1.88 -2.40
CA GLY A 146 -0.14 0.56 -2.46
C GLY A 146 -0.24 0.02 -3.88
N VAL A 147 -0.66 -1.24 -3.97
CA VAL A 147 -0.83 -1.98 -5.23
C VAL A 147 -2.29 -1.92 -5.66
N ALA A 148 -2.56 -1.52 -6.90
CA ALA A 148 -3.89 -1.48 -7.49
C ALA A 148 -4.06 -2.64 -8.47
N ILE A 149 -4.98 -3.57 -8.19
CA ILE A 149 -5.28 -4.72 -9.06
C ILE A 149 -6.80 -4.86 -9.19
N GLY A 150 -7.31 -4.61 -10.39
CA GLY A 150 -8.76 -4.64 -10.61
C GLY A 150 -9.50 -3.68 -9.67
N GLY A 151 -10.39 -4.21 -8.82
CA GLY A 151 -11.11 -3.43 -7.80
C GLY A 151 -10.38 -3.32 -6.45
N LEU A 152 -9.25 -3.99 -6.27
CA LEU A 152 -8.48 -4.00 -5.04
C LEU A 152 -7.43 -2.88 -5.04
N PHE A 153 -7.34 -2.12 -3.94
CA PHE A 153 -6.17 -1.35 -3.57
C PHE A 153 -5.60 -1.94 -2.28
N ALA A 154 -4.42 -2.58 -2.37
CA ALA A 154 -3.70 -3.08 -1.21
C ALA A 154 -2.77 -2.00 -0.69
N GLY A 155 -3.10 -1.40 0.46
CA GLY A 155 -2.29 -0.38 1.11
C GLY A 155 -1.07 -1.02 1.78
N GLU A 156 0.13 -0.56 1.40
CA GLU A 156 1.39 -1.14 1.85
C GLU A 156 1.96 -0.42 3.07
N SER A 157 2.07 0.87 2.97
CA SER A 157 2.61 1.68 4.06
C SER A 157 2.20 3.14 3.91
N MET A 158 2.28 3.89 5.03
CA MET A 158 2.06 5.32 5.05
C MET A 158 3.06 6.00 5.99
N PHE A 159 3.34 7.27 5.73
CA PHE A 159 4.18 8.11 6.60
C PHE A 159 3.56 9.47 6.81
N HIS A 160 3.99 10.18 7.84
CA HIS A 160 3.71 11.60 8.03
C HIS A 160 4.85 12.30 8.75
N ASP A 161 5.20 13.48 8.26
CA ASP A 161 6.11 14.43 8.89
C ASP A 161 5.32 15.57 9.54
N ARG A 162 4.04 15.73 9.17
CA ARG A 162 3.11 16.68 9.78
C ARG A 162 1.85 15.99 10.27
N THR A 163 1.33 16.47 11.38
CA THR A 163 0.11 15.96 12.01
C THR A 163 -1.01 15.78 10.99
N ASP A 164 -1.65 14.62 11.01
CA ASP A 164 -2.76 14.19 10.16
C ASP A 164 -2.44 13.98 8.67
N ALA A 165 -1.24 14.28 8.15
CA ALA A 165 -0.96 14.22 6.72
C ALA A 165 -1.20 12.82 6.12
N SER A 166 -0.79 11.72 6.78
CA SER A 166 -1.08 10.36 6.32
C SER A 166 -2.56 10.03 6.35
N LYS A 167 -3.31 10.52 7.35
CA LYS A 167 -4.76 10.33 7.43
C LYS A 167 -5.49 11.12 6.34
N VAL A 168 -4.97 12.30 5.98
CA VAL A 168 -5.47 13.10 4.86
C VAL A 168 -5.26 12.38 3.53
N ALA A 169 -4.06 11.79 3.33
CA ALA A 169 -3.77 10.96 2.15
C ALA A 169 -4.71 9.73 2.08
N LEU A 170 -4.92 9.04 3.21
CA LEU A 170 -5.85 7.90 3.28
C LEU A 170 -7.29 8.30 2.94
N ALA A 171 -7.76 9.41 3.50
CA ALA A 171 -9.10 9.92 3.19
C ALA A 171 -9.23 10.31 1.71
N GLY A 172 -8.17 10.88 1.13
CA GLY A 172 -8.10 11.17 -0.31
C GLY A 172 -8.13 9.92 -1.18
N LEU A 173 -7.42 8.87 -0.78
CA LEU A 173 -7.48 7.57 -1.48
C LEU A 173 -8.90 7.00 -1.46
N VAL A 174 -9.58 7.03 -0.31
CA VAL A 174 -10.97 6.54 -0.21
C VAL A 174 -11.92 7.36 -1.09
N ASP A 175 -11.76 8.69 -1.15
CA ASP A 175 -12.54 9.55 -2.05
C ASP A 175 -12.29 9.12 -3.52
N LEU A 176 -11.03 8.99 -3.95
CA LEU A 176 -10.66 8.55 -5.31
C LEU A 176 -11.23 7.18 -5.69
N LEU A 177 -11.16 6.22 -4.76
CA LEU A 177 -11.73 4.89 -4.97
C LEU A 177 -13.26 4.92 -5.05
N SER A 178 -13.90 5.85 -4.36
CA SER A 178 -15.36 6.00 -4.34
C SER A 178 -15.91 6.74 -5.56
N GLU A 179 -15.16 7.66 -6.15
CA GLU A 179 -15.58 8.50 -7.28
C GLU A 179 -15.48 7.82 -8.64
N GLY A 180 -14.82 6.67 -8.74
CA GLY A 180 -14.62 5.96 -10.00
C GLY A 180 -15.92 5.38 -10.59
N PRO A 181 -15.90 4.87 -11.84
CA PRO A 181 -17.05 4.26 -12.48
C PRO A 181 -17.72 3.22 -11.56
N GLY A 182 -19.03 3.33 -11.37
CA GLY A 182 -19.81 2.48 -10.45
C GLY A 182 -19.86 2.95 -9.00
N GLY A 183 -19.39 4.19 -8.67
CA GLY A 183 -19.53 4.74 -7.33
C GLY A 183 -18.83 3.93 -6.24
N GLY A 184 -17.69 3.35 -6.55
CA GLY A 184 -16.93 2.48 -5.64
C GLY A 184 -17.45 1.03 -5.54
N ALA A 185 -18.51 0.67 -6.24
CA ALA A 185 -19.00 -0.71 -6.27
C ALA A 185 -17.93 -1.66 -6.82
N GLY A 186 -17.69 -2.77 -6.14
CA GLY A 186 -16.66 -3.74 -6.48
C GLY A 186 -15.22 -3.29 -6.18
N ARG A 187 -15.05 -2.22 -5.38
CA ARG A 187 -13.74 -1.75 -4.93
C ARG A 187 -13.52 -2.01 -3.45
N LEU A 188 -12.29 -2.36 -3.10
CA LEU A 188 -11.89 -2.71 -1.75
C LEU A 188 -10.54 -2.07 -1.41
N LEU A 189 -10.45 -1.46 -0.23
CA LEU A 189 -9.19 -1.03 0.36
C LEU A 189 -8.75 -2.05 1.41
N ASP A 190 -7.74 -2.81 1.08
CA ASP A 190 -7.09 -3.78 1.95
C ASP A 190 -6.00 -3.09 2.78
N VAL A 191 -5.99 -3.32 4.07
CA VAL A 191 -4.97 -2.81 5.00
C VAL A 191 -4.26 -3.94 5.75
N GLN A 192 -4.41 -5.16 5.24
CA GLN A 192 -3.67 -6.37 5.62
C GLN A 192 -3.95 -6.82 7.05
N TRP A 193 -3.34 -6.24 8.05
CA TRP A 193 -3.54 -6.59 9.46
C TRP A 193 -4.38 -5.58 10.23
N LEU A 194 -5.16 -6.09 11.16
CA LEU A 194 -5.78 -5.26 12.18
C LEU A 194 -4.75 -4.99 13.29
N THR A 195 -4.22 -3.78 13.33
CA THR A 195 -3.32 -3.35 14.40
C THR A 195 -4.14 -2.83 15.58
N PRO A 196 -3.94 -3.37 16.81
CA PRO A 196 -4.56 -2.79 17.99
C PRO A 196 -3.98 -1.38 18.24
N HIS A 197 -4.86 -0.41 18.46
CA HIS A 197 -4.53 0.97 18.85
C HIS A 197 -4.86 1.21 20.30
#